data_a3dc6c38f7c679e0c780749b1ef25f71
#
_entry.id   a3dc6c38f7c679e0c780749b1ef25f71
#
_cell.length_a   1.000
_cell.length_b   1.000
_cell.length_c   1.000
_cell.angle_alpha   90.00
_cell.angle_beta   90.00
_cell.angle_gamma   90.00
#
_symmetry.space_group_name_H-M   'P 1'
#
loop_
_entity.id
_entity.type
_entity.pdbx_description
1 polymer ?
#
loop_
_entity_poly.entity_id
_entity_poly.type
_entity_poly.pdbx_seq_one_letter_code
_entity_poly.pdbx_strand_id
1 'polypeptide(L)'
;MNYCWAGTASDLLNTPYEFWLQSMSQNFDEVTKQRPSQQQVTAWRGSFEVLQDALKEVVAADENAEGWTLVFEYELPREGGRRPDVVLLAKGNVVVLEFKEKSGLLKADVDQVAAYARDLANYHGASHERPVVPVLLPTQREASEEVRGVHVVAPRSLAGWLQKLETSPPIDADAWLNANYAPLPSVIQAARHIFANEPLPSVRRAQSAGIPKVMDYLSEIVERARAGGERHLVLVTGVPGAGKTLVGLQFVHQIYKDENEANAVLLSGNGPLVQVLQYALKSRAFVQPIRNFFIQHAVKNQSAPPEHLIVFDEAQRAWDRERMGEKYGVDVTNPQLMFEVAERIPEYAVMLALIGEGQEIHIGEEEGIEQWGDAVAGAEAAWTVHLPERLEPDFDALLNLEPRAFLDLTTSLRTHLAEDVQRWVARLLDGDVEGAQGLASSIQQQGFAMYLTRDLETAKMYCRERYEHNQEKRYGLLASSKASNLPKHGVYNDYQSTKRLKVGPWYIDPPDSPNSCCALDAVATEFACQGLELDFPIVCWGSDLRMQEGAWWSKASPRSKARNPHRLRLNAYRVLLSRGRDGFVVFVPPERALDETFAVLEHAGLEHL
;
A
#
# COMPACT_ATOMS: atom_id res chain seq x y z
N MET A 1 13.70 -21.44 6.71
CA MET A 1 12.44 -22.22 6.86
C MET A 1 11.36 -21.21 7.21
N ASN A 2 10.21 -21.24 6.54
CA ASN A 2 9.12 -20.28 6.74
C ASN A 2 7.85 -20.96 7.33
N TYR A 3 8.01 -22.09 8.01
CA TYR A 3 6.89 -22.83 8.62
C TYR A 3 7.38 -23.60 9.85
N CYS A 4 6.43 -23.94 10.73
CA CYS A 4 6.79 -24.63 11.96
C CYS A 4 6.77 -26.16 11.82
N TRP A 5 5.91 -26.70 10.95
CA TRP A 5 5.90 -28.13 10.64
C TRP A 5 5.32 -28.35 9.23
N ALA A 6 5.91 -29.30 8.49
CA ALA A 6 5.35 -29.77 7.24
C ALA A 6 5.53 -31.29 7.13
N GLY A 7 4.50 -31.95 6.60
CA GLY A 7 4.49 -33.39 6.40
C GLY A 7 3.22 -33.84 5.69
N THR A 8 3.18 -35.12 5.33
CA THR A 8 2.00 -35.71 4.69
C THR A 8 0.88 -35.96 5.70
N ALA A 9 -0.32 -36.22 5.20
CA ALA A 9 -1.43 -36.66 6.05
C ALA A 9 -1.06 -37.97 6.79
N SER A 10 -0.37 -38.89 6.12
CA SER A 10 0.16 -40.10 6.75
C SER A 10 1.14 -39.78 7.87
N ASP A 11 2.04 -38.79 7.68
CA ASP A 11 2.98 -38.37 8.72
C ASP A 11 2.24 -37.82 9.94
N LEU A 12 1.23 -36.94 9.74
CA LEU A 12 0.44 -36.40 10.85
C LEU A 12 -0.32 -37.46 11.61
N LEU A 13 -0.92 -38.44 10.90
CA LEU A 13 -1.68 -39.53 11.51
C LEU A 13 -0.80 -40.49 12.32
N ASN A 14 0.45 -40.68 11.91
CA ASN A 14 1.40 -41.59 12.56
C ASN A 14 2.29 -40.90 13.61
N THR A 15 2.27 -39.56 13.69
CA THR A 15 3.10 -38.82 14.67
C THR A 15 2.30 -38.60 15.96
N PRO A 16 2.81 -39.09 17.14
CA PRO A 16 2.19 -38.78 18.42
C PRO A 16 2.18 -37.27 18.68
N TYR A 17 1.11 -36.75 19.28
CA TYR A 17 0.95 -35.32 19.55
C TYR A 17 2.15 -34.68 20.24
N GLU A 18 2.74 -35.34 21.25
CA GLU A 18 3.85 -34.78 22.02
C GLU A 18 5.11 -34.58 21.16
N PHE A 19 5.40 -35.46 20.21
CA PHE A 19 6.52 -35.31 19.28
C PHE A 19 6.24 -34.22 18.26
N TRP A 20 5.02 -34.15 17.75
CA TRP A 20 4.60 -33.09 16.85
C TRP A 20 4.69 -31.72 17.54
N LEU A 21 4.19 -31.59 18.78
CA LEU A 21 4.23 -30.35 19.56
C LEU A 21 5.67 -29.91 19.86
N GLN A 22 6.55 -30.86 20.15
CA GLN A 22 7.97 -30.55 20.37
C GLN A 22 8.59 -29.94 19.11
N SER A 23 8.36 -30.53 17.94
CA SER A 23 8.85 -30.02 16.66
C SER A 23 8.25 -28.65 16.35
N MET A 24 6.93 -28.47 16.51
CA MET A 24 6.23 -27.19 16.36
C MET A 24 6.86 -26.11 17.23
N SER A 25 7.06 -26.37 18.51
CA SER A 25 7.57 -25.39 19.47
C SER A 25 9.02 -24.98 19.17
N GLN A 26 9.86 -25.93 18.79
CA GLN A 26 11.24 -25.66 18.42
C GLN A 26 11.33 -24.79 17.17
N ASN A 27 10.61 -25.16 16.11
CA ASN A 27 10.64 -24.44 14.85
C ASN A 27 9.94 -23.07 14.96
N PHE A 28 8.92 -22.93 15.80
CA PHE A 28 8.29 -21.65 16.08
C PHE A 28 9.28 -20.64 16.69
N ASP A 29 10.12 -21.07 17.63
CA ASP A 29 11.17 -20.23 18.20
C ASP A 29 12.22 -19.84 17.13
N GLU A 30 12.56 -20.74 16.22
CA GLU A 30 13.46 -20.46 15.09
C GLU A 30 12.87 -19.46 14.09
N VAL A 31 11.59 -19.61 13.72
CA VAL A 31 10.89 -18.76 12.73
C VAL A 31 10.59 -17.39 13.33
N THR A 32 9.99 -17.32 14.52
CA THR A 32 9.46 -16.08 15.09
C THR A 32 10.43 -15.36 16.03
N LYS A 33 11.50 -16.02 16.47
CA LYS A 33 12.40 -15.58 17.55
C LYS A 33 11.68 -15.36 18.89
N GLN A 34 10.57 -16.06 19.09
CA GLN A 34 9.72 -15.99 20.28
C GLN A 34 9.31 -17.40 20.71
N ARG A 35 9.17 -17.61 22.01
CA ARG A 35 8.59 -18.87 22.52
C ARG A 35 7.08 -18.86 22.38
N PRO A 36 6.45 -20.00 22.06
CA PRO A 36 4.98 -20.06 21.97
C PRO A 36 4.35 -19.78 23.34
N SER A 37 3.27 -19.01 23.33
CA SER A 37 2.45 -18.78 24.52
C SER A 37 1.62 -20.02 24.86
N GLN A 38 1.11 -20.08 26.10
CA GLN A 38 0.20 -21.15 26.49
C GLN A 38 -1.08 -21.19 25.63
N GLN A 39 -1.57 -20.02 25.23
CA GLN A 39 -2.72 -19.89 24.35
C GLN A 39 -2.42 -20.47 22.96
N GLN A 40 -1.24 -20.19 22.40
CA GLN A 40 -0.79 -20.76 21.12
C GLN A 40 -0.74 -22.28 21.17
N VAL A 41 -0.15 -22.85 22.23
CA VAL A 41 -0.06 -24.30 22.43
C VAL A 41 -1.45 -24.93 22.52
N THR A 42 -2.40 -24.26 23.17
CA THR A 42 -3.79 -24.74 23.25
C THR A 42 -4.47 -24.72 21.89
N ALA A 43 -4.31 -23.64 21.11
CA ALA A 43 -4.84 -23.53 19.75
C ALA A 43 -4.25 -24.62 18.83
N TRP A 44 -2.95 -24.90 18.92
CA TRP A 44 -2.32 -25.97 18.16
C TRP A 44 -2.86 -27.35 18.49
N ARG A 45 -3.17 -27.60 19.76
CA ARG A 45 -3.81 -28.86 20.15
C ARG A 45 -5.18 -29.02 19.48
N GLY A 46 -5.99 -27.98 19.53
CA GLY A 46 -7.33 -28.01 18.91
C GLY A 46 -7.26 -28.23 17.40
N SER A 47 -6.37 -27.55 16.70
CA SER A 47 -6.19 -27.74 15.25
C SER A 47 -5.65 -29.12 14.89
N PHE A 48 -4.69 -29.66 15.67
CA PHE A 48 -4.16 -31.00 15.48
C PHE A 48 -5.24 -32.07 15.63
N GLU A 49 -6.05 -32.02 16.70
CA GLU A 49 -7.12 -32.99 16.97
C GLU A 49 -8.18 -32.98 15.86
N VAL A 50 -8.65 -31.78 15.46
CA VAL A 50 -9.65 -31.63 14.38
C VAL A 50 -9.12 -32.18 13.05
N LEU A 51 -7.87 -31.86 12.70
CA LEU A 51 -7.27 -32.35 11.46
C LEU A 51 -7.01 -33.85 11.50
N GLN A 52 -6.54 -34.39 12.61
CA GLN A 52 -6.30 -35.81 12.75
C GLN A 52 -7.60 -36.62 12.57
N ASP A 53 -8.70 -36.17 13.16
CA ASP A 53 -9.98 -36.84 13.04
C ASP A 53 -10.54 -36.75 11.61
N ALA A 54 -10.49 -35.56 11.00
CA ALA A 54 -10.94 -35.39 9.63
C ALA A 54 -10.11 -36.20 8.62
N LEU A 55 -8.78 -36.21 8.77
CA LEU A 55 -7.91 -36.97 7.86
C LEU A 55 -8.04 -38.47 8.01
N LYS A 56 -8.30 -39.02 9.19
CA LYS A 56 -8.61 -40.44 9.36
C LYS A 56 -9.81 -40.88 8.50
N GLU A 57 -10.89 -40.06 8.50
CA GLU A 57 -12.06 -40.32 7.69
C GLU A 57 -11.80 -40.15 6.19
N VAL A 58 -11.03 -39.14 5.81
CA VAL A 58 -10.69 -38.85 4.40
C VAL A 58 -9.82 -39.97 3.82
N VAL A 59 -8.75 -40.38 4.52
CA VAL A 59 -7.82 -41.42 4.09
C VAL A 59 -8.52 -42.77 4.02
N ALA A 60 -9.42 -43.06 4.96
CA ALA A 60 -10.23 -44.28 4.92
C ALA A 60 -11.15 -44.36 3.69
N ALA A 61 -11.54 -43.21 3.11
CA ALA A 61 -12.39 -43.15 1.92
C ALA A 61 -11.56 -43.00 0.61
N ASP A 62 -10.35 -42.45 0.65
CA ASP A 62 -9.46 -42.25 -0.48
C ASP A 62 -8.00 -42.38 -0.03
N GLU A 63 -7.36 -43.52 -0.34
CA GLU A 63 -5.96 -43.78 0.02
C GLU A 63 -4.97 -42.75 -0.55
N ASN A 64 -5.30 -42.10 -1.68
CA ASN A 64 -4.44 -41.03 -2.24
C ASN A 64 -4.31 -39.82 -1.29
N ALA A 65 -5.23 -39.64 -0.38
CA ALA A 65 -5.20 -38.58 0.61
C ALA A 65 -4.05 -38.73 1.62
N GLU A 66 -3.44 -39.92 1.79
CA GLU A 66 -2.23 -40.11 2.60
C GLU A 66 -1.09 -39.19 2.16
N GLY A 67 -1.00 -38.90 0.86
CA GLY A 67 0.02 -38.04 0.28
C GLY A 67 -0.29 -36.53 0.33
N TRP A 68 -1.44 -36.12 0.85
CA TRP A 68 -1.74 -34.69 0.99
C TRP A 68 -0.77 -34.04 1.97
N THR A 69 -0.28 -32.85 1.67
CA THR A 69 0.72 -32.18 2.48
C THR A 69 0.10 -31.09 3.33
N LEU A 70 0.41 -31.11 4.63
CA LEU A 70 0.01 -30.08 5.58
C LEU A 70 1.24 -29.24 5.95
N VAL A 71 1.06 -27.94 6.01
CA VAL A 71 2.08 -26.96 6.41
C VAL A 71 1.49 -26.10 7.52
N PHE A 72 1.99 -26.25 8.73
CA PHE A 72 1.53 -25.50 9.90
C PHE A 72 2.33 -24.23 10.10
N GLU A 73 1.63 -23.16 10.47
CA GLU A 73 2.20 -21.84 10.75
C GLU A 73 3.15 -21.40 9.62
N TYR A 74 2.64 -21.41 8.39
CA TYR A 74 3.40 -20.93 7.23
C TYR A 74 3.54 -19.41 7.29
N GLU A 75 4.71 -18.91 7.66
CA GLU A 75 4.97 -17.49 7.67
C GLU A 75 5.02 -16.93 6.25
N LEU A 76 4.15 -15.97 5.97
CA LEU A 76 4.19 -15.21 4.73
C LEU A 76 5.43 -14.30 4.77
N PRO A 77 6.46 -14.55 3.96
CA PRO A 77 7.71 -13.80 4.06
C PRO A 77 7.52 -12.29 3.85
N ARG A 78 8.09 -11.49 4.74
CA ARG A 78 8.02 -10.01 4.70
C ARG A 78 6.63 -9.41 4.95
N GLU A 79 5.74 -10.18 5.56
CA GLU A 79 4.38 -9.75 5.91
C GLU A 79 4.20 -9.53 7.42
N GLY A 80 5.31 -9.27 8.15
CA GLY A 80 5.27 -8.94 9.57
C GLY A 80 4.81 -10.06 10.48
N GLY A 81 5.17 -11.30 10.16
CA GLY A 81 4.83 -12.46 10.95
C GLY A 81 3.43 -13.01 10.71
N ARG A 82 2.74 -12.58 9.64
CA ARG A 82 1.43 -13.14 9.24
C ARG A 82 1.60 -14.61 8.87
N ARG A 83 0.78 -15.46 9.46
CA ARG A 83 0.82 -16.90 9.28
C ARG A 83 -0.59 -17.47 9.28
N PRO A 84 -1.06 -18.13 8.22
CA PRO A 84 -2.21 -19.02 8.31
C PRO A 84 -1.87 -20.20 9.23
N ASP A 85 -2.84 -20.63 10.02
CA ASP A 85 -2.66 -21.76 10.96
C ASP A 85 -2.20 -23.01 10.22
N VAL A 86 -2.86 -23.33 9.10
CA VAL A 86 -2.49 -24.48 8.26
C VAL A 86 -2.72 -24.18 6.78
N VAL A 87 -1.77 -24.57 5.95
CA VAL A 87 -1.95 -24.69 4.50
C VAL A 87 -1.98 -26.18 4.15
N LEU A 88 -3.07 -26.64 3.53
CA LEU A 88 -3.23 -28.02 3.10
C LEU A 88 -3.18 -28.08 1.57
N LEU A 89 -2.23 -28.83 1.03
CA LEU A 89 -2.11 -29.13 -0.39
C LEU A 89 -2.88 -30.43 -0.68
N ALA A 90 -4.08 -30.31 -1.22
CA ALA A 90 -5.00 -31.42 -1.41
C ALA A 90 -5.67 -31.38 -2.78
N LYS A 91 -5.69 -32.49 -3.51
CA LYS A 91 -6.31 -32.60 -4.85
C LYS A 91 -5.89 -31.48 -5.82
N GLY A 92 -4.65 -30.99 -5.73
CA GLY A 92 -4.15 -29.90 -6.57
C GLY A 92 -4.63 -28.50 -6.16
N ASN A 93 -5.31 -28.37 -5.03
CA ASN A 93 -5.73 -27.09 -4.43
C ASN A 93 -4.80 -26.69 -3.28
N VAL A 94 -4.68 -25.40 -3.06
CA VAL A 94 -4.06 -24.79 -1.88
C VAL A 94 -5.18 -24.38 -0.92
N VAL A 95 -5.43 -25.16 0.12
CA VAL A 95 -6.50 -24.89 1.09
C VAL A 95 -5.91 -24.18 2.30
N VAL A 96 -6.38 -22.96 2.57
CA VAL A 96 -5.94 -22.14 3.71
C VAL A 96 -6.92 -22.35 4.85
N LEU A 97 -6.48 -22.98 5.92
CA LEU A 97 -7.29 -23.29 7.09
C LEU A 97 -6.92 -22.34 8.23
N GLU A 98 -7.91 -21.66 8.78
CA GLU A 98 -7.77 -20.78 9.95
C GLU A 98 -8.72 -21.28 11.05
N PHE A 99 -8.20 -21.53 12.24
CA PHE A 99 -8.93 -22.04 13.37
C PHE A 99 -9.26 -20.93 14.37
N LYS A 100 -10.49 -20.93 14.89
CA LYS A 100 -10.90 -19.97 15.93
C LYS A 100 -11.62 -20.70 17.07
N GLU A 101 -11.14 -20.56 18.30
CA GLU A 101 -11.72 -21.18 19.50
C GLU A 101 -13.03 -20.51 19.93
N LYS A 102 -14.04 -20.50 19.06
CA LYS A 102 -15.35 -19.90 19.31
C LYS A 102 -16.44 -20.53 18.46
N SER A 103 -17.71 -20.25 18.79
CA SER A 103 -18.88 -20.65 18.00
C SER A 103 -19.36 -19.53 17.08
N GLY A 104 -19.16 -18.27 17.48
CA GLY A 104 -19.56 -17.09 16.73
C GLY A 104 -18.70 -16.84 15.51
N LEU A 105 -19.25 -16.10 14.55
CA LEU A 105 -18.55 -15.68 13.34
C LEU A 105 -18.31 -14.17 13.41
N LEU A 106 -17.05 -13.75 13.47
CA LEU A 106 -16.69 -12.35 13.33
C LEU A 106 -16.28 -12.05 11.88
N LYS A 107 -16.66 -10.89 11.37
CA LYS A 107 -16.22 -10.43 10.05
C LYS A 107 -14.70 -10.34 9.93
N ALA A 108 -14.04 -9.98 11.02
CA ALA A 108 -12.59 -9.92 11.11
C ALA A 108 -11.93 -11.28 10.81
N ASP A 109 -12.48 -12.40 11.31
CA ASP A 109 -11.95 -13.76 11.05
C ASP A 109 -12.13 -14.17 9.59
N VAL A 110 -13.31 -13.89 9.02
CA VAL A 110 -13.60 -14.16 7.60
C VAL A 110 -12.63 -13.39 6.70
N ASP A 111 -12.45 -12.11 7.00
CA ASP A 111 -11.55 -11.25 6.22
C ASP A 111 -10.08 -11.63 6.41
N GLN A 112 -9.69 -12.16 7.56
CA GLN A 112 -8.33 -12.62 7.82
C GLN A 112 -7.97 -13.80 6.92
N VAL A 113 -8.78 -14.85 6.90
CA VAL A 113 -8.50 -16.03 6.07
C VAL A 113 -8.64 -15.72 4.57
N ALA A 114 -9.61 -14.87 4.18
CA ALA A 114 -9.71 -14.38 2.81
C ALA A 114 -8.45 -13.65 2.35
N ALA A 115 -7.87 -12.81 3.23
CA ALA A 115 -6.63 -12.10 2.93
C ALA A 115 -5.43 -13.06 2.78
N TYR A 116 -5.31 -14.09 3.62
CA TYR A 116 -4.27 -15.12 3.45
C TYR A 116 -4.37 -15.84 2.11
N ALA A 117 -5.57 -16.28 1.73
CA ALA A 117 -5.80 -16.96 0.46
C ALA A 117 -5.50 -16.03 -0.73
N ARG A 118 -5.97 -14.79 -0.69
CA ARG A 118 -5.67 -13.75 -1.70
C ARG A 118 -4.15 -13.55 -1.86
N ASP A 119 -3.44 -13.42 -0.75
CA ASP A 119 -2.02 -13.10 -0.76
C ASP A 119 -1.19 -14.30 -1.26
N LEU A 120 -1.55 -15.53 -0.89
CA LEU A 120 -0.96 -16.75 -1.46
C LEU A 120 -1.25 -16.86 -2.97
N ALA A 121 -2.48 -16.61 -3.41
CA ALA A 121 -2.84 -16.62 -4.83
C ALA A 121 -2.05 -15.59 -5.65
N ASN A 122 -1.82 -14.39 -5.09
CA ASN A 122 -1.19 -13.29 -5.82
C ASN A 122 0.35 -13.26 -5.72
N TYR A 123 0.92 -13.73 -4.60
CA TYR A 123 2.34 -13.50 -4.30
C TYR A 123 3.17 -14.77 -4.17
N HIS A 124 2.54 -15.95 -4.03
CA HIS A 124 3.25 -17.22 -3.90
C HIS A 124 3.41 -17.89 -5.27
N GLY A 125 4.65 -18.08 -5.70
CA GLY A 125 4.97 -18.48 -7.08
C GLY A 125 4.34 -19.80 -7.55
N ALA A 126 4.17 -20.79 -6.68
CA ALA A 126 3.55 -22.07 -7.02
C ALA A 126 2.03 -22.09 -6.81
N SER A 127 1.44 -20.99 -6.31
CA SER A 127 -0.02 -20.88 -6.10
C SER A 127 -0.75 -20.06 -7.17
N HIS A 128 -0.03 -19.34 -8.05
CA HIS A 128 -0.64 -18.43 -9.03
C HIS A 128 -1.67 -19.06 -9.97
N GLU A 129 -1.44 -20.30 -10.39
CA GLU A 129 -2.29 -20.99 -11.35
C GLU A 129 -3.10 -22.12 -10.67
N ARG A 130 -3.26 -22.02 -9.37
CA ARG A 130 -3.95 -23.02 -8.55
C ARG A 130 -5.17 -22.42 -7.87
N PRO A 131 -6.23 -23.21 -7.65
CA PRO A 131 -7.29 -22.78 -6.76
C PRO A 131 -6.74 -22.61 -5.35
N VAL A 132 -6.86 -21.40 -4.78
CA VAL A 132 -6.54 -21.12 -3.38
C VAL A 132 -7.85 -20.92 -2.63
N VAL A 133 -8.16 -21.83 -1.71
CA VAL A 133 -9.46 -21.94 -1.09
C VAL A 133 -9.39 -21.52 0.38
N PRO A 134 -10.04 -20.40 0.79
CA PRO A 134 -10.08 -19.97 2.19
C PRO A 134 -11.13 -20.77 2.98
N VAL A 135 -10.72 -21.31 4.12
CA VAL A 135 -11.56 -22.07 5.02
C VAL A 135 -11.38 -21.57 6.45
N LEU A 136 -12.47 -21.13 7.06
CA LEU A 136 -12.53 -20.76 8.47
C LEU A 136 -13.16 -21.91 9.27
N LEU A 137 -12.51 -22.32 10.35
CA LEU A 137 -12.88 -23.41 11.24
C LEU A 137 -13.15 -22.90 12.66
N PRO A 138 -14.35 -22.38 12.97
CA PRO A 138 -14.73 -22.09 14.34
C PRO A 138 -14.94 -23.41 15.10
N THR A 139 -14.04 -23.73 16.05
CA THR A 139 -13.96 -25.07 16.68
C THR A 139 -15.18 -25.47 17.50
N GLN A 140 -15.99 -24.49 17.90
CA GLN A 140 -17.22 -24.71 18.69
C GLN A 140 -18.50 -24.55 17.86
N ARG A 141 -18.39 -24.48 16.52
CA ARG A 141 -19.53 -24.31 15.62
C ARG A 141 -20.07 -25.67 15.13
N GLU A 142 -21.38 -25.79 14.99
CA GLU A 142 -22.01 -26.99 14.52
C GLU A 142 -22.46 -26.93 13.05
N ALA A 143 -22.71 -25.74 12.52
CA ALA A 143 -23.22 -25.55 11.16
C ALA A 143 -22.12 -24.96 10.24
N SER A 144 -22.11 -25.47 9.00
CA SER A 144 -21.24 -24.96 7.92
C SER A 144 -22.04 -24.04 7.00
N GLU A 145 -21.39 -23.00 6.49
CA GLU A 145 -21.95 -22.04 5.53
C GLU A 145 -20.85 -21.48 4.64
N GLU A 146 -21.22 -20.70 3.64
CA GLU A 146 -20.27 -19.92 2.84
C GLU A 146 -20.57 -18.43 3.01
N VAL A 147 -19.54 -17.65 3.31
CA VAL A 147 -19.63 -16.20 3.53
C VAL A 147 -18.59 -15.50 2.67
N ARG A 148 -19.02 -14.78 1.64
CA ARG A 148 -18.15 -13.99 0.73
C ARG A 148 -16.98 -14.80 0.14
N GLY A 149 -17.27 -16.02 -0.31
CA GLY A 149 -16.26 -16.92 -0.89
C GLY A 149 -15.36 -17.60 0.14
N VAL A 150 -15.60 -17.41 1.45
CA VAL A 150 -14.92 -18.13 2.52
C VAL A 150 -15.82 -19.27 2.98
N HIS A 151 -15.30 -20.49 2.97
CA HIS A 151 -15.99 -21.65 3.51
C HIS A 151 -15.86 -21.68 5.03
N VAL A 152 -16.95 -21.43 5.74
CA VAL A 152 -17.02 -21.60 7.20
C VAL A 152 -17.45 -23.04 7.49
N VAL A 153 -16.52 -23.85 7.96
CA VAL A 153 -16.73 -25.30 8.08
C VAL A 153 -16.74 -25.70 9.56
N ALA A 154 -17.80 -26.40 9.99
CA ALA A 154 -17.84 -27.00 11.32
C ALA A 154 -16.82 -28.15 11.42
N PRO A 155 -16.10 -28.34 12.54
CA PRO A 155 -15.06 -29.36 12.67
C PRO A 155 -15.52 -30.78 12.24
N ARG A 156 -16.72 -31.20 12.65
CA ARG A 156 -17.30 -32.49 12.28
C ARG A 156 -17.65 -32.64 10.80
N SER A 157 -17.73 -31.54 10.06
CA SER A 157 -18.04 -31.52 8.63
C SER A 157 -16.80 -31.45 7.76
N LEU A 158 -15.62 -31.28 8.35
CA LEU A 158 -14.37 -31.02 7.61
C LEU A 158 -14.00 -32.16 6.67
N ALA A 159 -14.10 -33.43 7.13
CA ALA A 159 -13.82 -34.59 6.30
C ALA A 159 -14.70 -34.63 5.05
N GLY A 160 -16.05 -34.51 5.25
CA GLY A 160 -16.99 -34.50 4.13
C GLY A 160 -16.84 -33.31 3.18
N TRP A 161 -16.37 -32.16 3.69
CA TRP A 161 -16.04 -30.98 2.87
C TRP A 161 -14.79 -31.23 2.03
N LEU A 162 -13.70 -31.75 2.62
CA LEU A 162 -12.45 -32.09 1.93
C LEU A 162 -12.67 -33.14 0.82
N GLN A 163 -13.53 -34.14 1.06
CA GLN A 163 -13.87 -35.14 0.04
C GLN A 163 -14.54 -34.53 -1.20
N LYS A 164 -15.27 -33.43 -1.03
CA LYS A 164 -16.00 -32.74 -2.11
C LYS A 164 -15.13 -31.73 -2.89
N LEU A 165 -13.90 -31.49 -2.47
CA LEU A 165 -12.98 -30.60 -3.22
C LEU A 165 -12.85 -31.09 -4.66
N GLU A 166 -12.93 -30.15 -5.60
CA GLU A 166 -12.67 -30.42 -7.01
C GLU A 166 -11.20 -30.79 -7.22
N THR A 167 -10.95 -31.71 -8.14
CA THR A 167 -9.59 -32.15 -8.45
C THR A 167 -8.96 -31.23 -9.50
N SER A 168 -7.83 -30.66 -9.16
CA SER A 168 -6.96 -29.88 -10.02
C SER A 168 -5.64 -30.63 -10.30
N PRO A 169 -4.80 -30.19 -11.25
CA PRO A 169 -3.51 -30.82 -11.47
C PRO A 169 -2.66 -30.90 -10.20
N PRO A 170 -1.94 -32.00 -9.93
CA PRO A 170 -1.24 -32.21 -8.67
C PRO A 170 -0.21 -31.10 -8.38
N ILE A 171 0.00 -30.83 -7.09
CA ILE A 171 1.01 -29.88 -6.60
C ILE A 171 2.20 -30.71 -6.09
N ASP A 172 3.40 -30.34 -6.54
CA ASP A 172 4.64 -30.82 -5.94
C ASP A 172 4.86 -30.03 -4.63
N ALA A 173 4.82 -30.73 -3.50
CA ALA A 173 4.92 -30.08 -2.18
C ALA A 173 6.29 -29.45 -1.95
N ASP A 174 7.37 -30.08 -2.39
CA ASP A 174 8.73 -29.53 -2.24
C ASP A 174 8.91 -28.29 -3.11
N ALA A 175 8.42 -28.30 -4.33
CA ALA A 175 8.41 -27.13 -5.20
C ALA A 175 7.54 -26.00 -4.60
N TRP A 176 6.41 -26.33 -3.96
CA TRP A 176 5.56 -25.34 -3.30
C TRP A 176 6.26 -24.73 -2.08
N LEU A 177 6.84 -25.54 -1.19
CA LEU A 177 7.52 -25.06 0.01
C LEU A 177 8.75 -24.18 -0.30
N ASN A 178 9.40 -24.41 -1.44
CA ASN A 178 10.58 -23.66 -1.87
C ASN A 178 10.25 -22.56 -2.87
N ALA A 179 8.98 -22.35 -3.20
CA ALA A 179 8.57 -21.31 -4.13
C ALA A 179 8.80 -19.91 -3.56
N ASN A 180 9.09 -18.96 -4.44
CA ASN A 180 9.29 -17.58 -4.05
C ASN A 180 7.94 -16.94 -3.64
N TYR A 181 7.94 -16.24 -2.50
CA TYR A 181 6.85 -15.37 -2.09
C TYR A 181 7.29 -13.92 -2.26
N ALA A 182 6.63 -13.17 -3.13
CA ALA A 182 7.04 -11.84 -3.54
C ALA A 182 5.88 -10.82 -3.44
N PRO A 183 5.53 -10.37 -2.21
CA PRO A 183 4.52 -9.36 -2.01
C PRO A 183 5.01 -8.00 -2.52
N LEU A 184 4.08 -7.15 -2.92
CA LEU A 184 4.37 -5.76 -3.28
C LEU A 184 4.66 -4.95 -2.00
N PRO A 185 5.90 -4.50 -1.75
CA PRO A 185 6.19 -3.68 -0.59
C PRO A 185 5.52 -2.30 -0.75
N SER A 186 5.11 -1.70 0.36
CA SER A 186 4.83 -0.26 0.36
C SER A 186 6.12 0.51 0.06
N VAL A 187 5.99 1.77 -0.41
CA VAL A 187 7.16 2.64 -0.66
C VAL A 187 8.09 2.71 0.56
N ILE A 188 7.53 2.66 1.77
CA ILE A 188 8.27 2.75 3.03
C ILE A 188 8.98 1.44 3.37
N GLN A 189 8.34 0.30 3.16
CA GLN A 189 8.98 -1.01 3.31
C GLN A 189 10.11 -1.17 2.28
N ALA A 190 9.85 -0.80 1.02
CA ALA A 190 10.87 -0.79 -0.02
C ALA A 190 12.06 0.09 0.35
N ALA A 191 11.83 1.30 0.85
CA ALA A 191 12.89 2.19 1.32
C ALA A 191 13.73 1.54 2.43
N ARG A 192 13.10 0.90 3.42
CA ARG A 192 13.84 0.19 4.49
C ARG A 192 14.72 -0.91 3.94
N HIS A 193 14.22 -1.77 3.04
CA HIS A 193 15.00 -2.83 2.41
C HIS A 193 16.17 -2.29 1.60
N ILE A 194 15.92 -1.27 0.76
CA ILE A 194 16.95 -0.60 -0.04
C ILE A 194 18.08 -0.12 0.88
N PHE A 195 17.74 0.64 1.91
CA PHE A 195 18.74 1.23 2.81
C PHE A 195 19.40 0.25 3.79
N ALA A 196 18.79 -0.92 4.02
CA ALA A 196 19.42 -2.04 4.71
C ALA A 196 20.37 -2.86 3.79
N ASN A 197 20.52 -2.50 2.51
CA ASN A 197 21.17 -3.29 1.47
C ASN A 197 20.57 -4.68 1.29
N GLU A 198 19.30 -4.83 1.61
CA GLU A 198 18.55 -6.05 1.37
C GLU A 198 17.96 -6.02 -0.05
N PRO A 199 17.99 -7.15 -0.78
CA PRO A 199 17.38 -7.18 -2.10
C PRO A 199 15.89 -6.92 -1.98
N LEU A 200 15.39 -6.01 -2.81
CA LEU A 200 13.95 -5.88 -2.98
C LEU A 200 13.37 -7.23 -3.44
N PRO A 201 12.15 -7.58 -3.01
CA PRO A 201 11.46 -8.72 -3.58
C PRO A 201 11.53 -8.62 -5.09
N SER A 202 11.93 -9.69 -5.77
CA SER A 202 11.88 -9.76 -7.24
C SER A 202 10.41 -9.82 -7.66
N VAL A 203 9.75 -8.68 -7.65
CA VAL A 203 8.36 -8.57 -8.04
C VAL A 203 8.32 -8.80 -9.54
N ARG A 204 7.76 -9.91 -10.01
CA ARG A 204 7.55 -10.17 -11.45
C ARG A 204 6.94 -8.96 -12.15
N ARG A 205 6.06 -8.23 -11.48
CA ARG A 205 5.45 -7.00 -11.99
C ARG A 205 6.43 -5.83 -12.11
N ALA A 206 7.44 -5.73 -11.24
CA ALA A 206 8.49 -4.71 -11.40
C ALA A 206 9.35 -4.98 -12.63
N GLN A 207 9.62 -6.24 -12.91
CA GLN A 207 10.28 -6.65 -14.17
C GLN A 207 9.39 -6.37 -15.38
N SER A 208 8.09 -6.71 -15.29
CA SER A 208 7.09 -6.43 -16.32
C SER A 208 6.84 -4.93 -16.50
N ALA A 209 6.97 -4.14 -15.45
CA ALA A 209 6.83 -2.68 -15.49
C ALA A 209 8.07 -1.96 -16.06
N GLY A 210 9.14 -2.67 -16.42
CA GLY A 210 10.33 -2.09 -17.02
C GLY A 210 11.26 -1.34 -16.07
N ILE A 211 11.04 -1.41 -14.75
CA ILE A 211 11.88 -0.69 -13.76
C ILE A 211 13.36 -1.02 -13.88
N PRO A 212 13.81 -2.29 -14.02
CA PRO A 212 15.22 -2.59 -14.18
C PRO A 212 15.84 -1.86 -15.37
N LYS A 213 15.15 -1.82 -16.51
CA LYS A 213 15.62 -1.14 -17.74
C LYS A 213 15.77 0.37 -17.53
N VAL A 214 14.85 0.98 -16.76
CA VAL A 214 14.95 2.39 -16.38
C VAL A 214 16.17 2.61 -15.49
N MET A 215 16.40 1.74 -14.51
CA MET A 215 17.53 1.85 -13.59
C MET A 215 18.88 1.70 -14.30
N ASP A 216 19.01 0.73 -15.21
CA ASP A 216 20.21 0.55 -16.03
C ASP A 216 20.50 1.81 -16.87
N TYR A 217 19.46 2.34 -17.52
CA TYR A 217 19.58 3.55 -18.33
C TYR A 217 19.95 4.80 -17.51
N LEU A 218 19.38 4.96 -16.31
CA LEU A 218 19.76 6.04 -15.40
C LEU A 218 21.23 5.95 -15.00
N SER A 219 21.75 4.74 -14.77
CA SER A 219 23.16 4.52 -14.45
C SER A 219 24.06 4.90 -15.63
N GLU A 220 23.70 4.54 -16.87
CA GLU A 220 24.42 4.94 -18.08
C GLU A 220 24.47 6.46 -18.26
N ILE A 221 23.34 7.16 -17.97
CA ILE A 221 23.29 8.64 -18.03
C ILE A 221 24.24 9.28 -17.03
N VAL A 222 24.29 8.76 -15.78
CA VAL A 222 25.20 9.28 -14.76
C VAL A 222 26.66 9.12 -15.17
N GLU A 223 27.05 7.95 -15.68
CA GLU A 223 28.40 7.69 -16.17
C GLU A 223 28.76 8.63 -17.33
N ARG A 224 27.83 8.81 -18.29
CA ARG A 224 28.02 9.73 -19.42
C ARG A 224 28.15 11.19 -18.94
N ALA A 225 27.28 11.63 -18.04
CA ALA A 225 27.32 12.98 -17.49
C ALA A 225 28.66 13.27 -16.79
N ARG A 226 29.11 12.32 -15.97
CA ARG A 226 30.40 12.43 -15.26
C ARG A 226 31.59 12.48 -16.20
N ALA A 227 31.62 11.56 -17.19
CA ALA A 227 32.76 11.49 -18.13
C ALA A 227 32.84 12.70 -19.08
N GLY A 228 31.70 13.24 -19.49
CA GLY A 228 31.57 14.34 -20.46
C GLY A 228 31.46 15.73 -19.84
N GLY A 229 31.23 15.85 -18.53
CA GLY A 229 30.88 17.12 -17.92
C GLY A 229 29.52 17.64 -18.39
N GLU A 230 28.59 16.73 -18.65
CA GLU A 230 27.30 17.00 -19.29
C GLU A 230 26.18 17.22 -18.27
N ARG A 231 25.09 17.86 -18.74
CA ARG A 231 23.88 18.07 -17.95
C ARG A 231 22.70 17.33 -18.55
N HIS A 232 22.00 16.54 -17.75
CA HIS A 232 20.91 15.71 -18.21
C HIS A 232 19.63 15.93 -17.38
N LEU A 233 18.49 16.06 -18.07
CA LEU A 233 17.16 15.95 -17.49
C LEU A 233 16.54 14.63 -17.95
N VAL A 234 16.07 13.83 -17.03
CA VAL A 234 15.33 12.60 -17.31
C VAL A 234 13.89 12.72 -16.80
N LEU A 235 12.92 12.59 -17.69
CA LEU A 235 11.49 12.57 -17.35
C LEU A 235 11.01 11.12 -17.33
N VAL A 236 10.57 10.65 -16.18
CA VAL A 236 9.93 9.34 -16.05
C VAL A 236 8.47 9.55 -15.72
N THR A 237 7.59 9.15 -16.64
CA THR A 237 6.15 9.22 -16.44
C THR A 237 5.58 7.87 -16.03
N GLY A 238 4.34 7.83 -15.61
CA GLY A 238 3.65 6.56 -15.39
C GLY A 238 2.36 6.70 -14.60
N VAL A 239 1.53 5.68 -14.77
CA VAL A 239 0.24 5.56 -14.08
C VAL A 239 0.38 5.58 -12.56
N PRO A 240 -0.67 5.91 -11.80
CA PRO A 240 -0.66 5.79 -10.35
C PRO A 240 -0.28 4.37 -9.90
N GLY A 241 0.72 4.27 -9.01
CA GLY A 241 1.21 2.97 -8.54
C GLY A 241 2.22 2.27 -9.45
N ALA A 242 2.69 2.88 -10.54
CA ALA A 242 3.72 2.29 -11.41
C ALA A 242 5.12 2.17 -10.78
N GLY A 243 5.32 2.65 -9.54
CA GLY A 243 6.61 2.54 -8.84
C GLY A 243 7.56 3.70 -9.06
N LYS A 244 7.11 4.85 -9.55
CA LYS A 244 7.95 6.04 -9.79
C LYS A 244 8.79 6.44 -8.59
N THR A 245 8.17 6.64 -7.43
CA THR A 245 8.88 6.99 -6.19
C THR A 245 9.89 5.90 -5.79
N LEU A 246 9.58 4.62 -6.08
CA LEU A 246 10.50 3.50 -5.86
C LEU A 246 11.74 3.62 -6.74
N VAL A 247 11.58 3.95 -8.03
CA VAL A 247 12.70 4.23 -8.97
C VAL A 247 13.58 5.35 -8.39
N GLY A 248 12.98 6.46 -7.95
CA GLY A 248 13.73 7.57 -7.37
C GLY A 248 14.52 7.19 -6.12
N LEU A 249 13.93 6.43 -5.21
CA LEU A 249 14.60 5.93 -3.99
C LEU A 249 15.74 4.96 -4.31
N GLN A 250 15.52 4.01 -5.21
CA GLN A 250 16.56 3.08 -5.65
C GLN A 250 17.74 3.82 -6.29
N PHE A 251 17.44 4.77 -7.16
CA PHE A 251 18.46 5.55 -7.87
C PHE A 251 19.33 6.34 -6.89
N VAL A 252 18.72 7.10 -5.97
CA VAL A 252 19.47 7.84 -4.93
C VAL A 252 20.32 6.91 -4.08
N HIS A 253 19.78 5.76 -3.66
CA HIS A 253 20.52 4.81 -2.83
C HIS A 253 21.68 4.15 -3.56
N GLN A 254 21.51 3.77 -4.84
CA GLN A 254 22.55 3.16 -5.65
C GLN A 254 23.76 4.07 -5.78
N ILE A 255 23.54 5.34 -6.12
CA ILE A 255 24.60 6.33 -6.25
C ILE A 255 25.33 6.58 -4.92
N TYR A 256 24.58 6.69 -3.83
CA TYR A 256 25.17 6.85 -2.50
C TYR A 256 26.06 5.68 -2.08
N LYS A 257 25.66 4.45 -2.45
CA LYS A 257 26.44 3.25 -2.15
C LYS A 257 27.73 3.16 -2.95
N ASP A 258 27.68 3.53 -4.23
CA ASP A 258 28.81 3.42 -5.14
C ASP A 258 29.89 4.48 -4.86
N GLU A 259 29.52 5.64 -4.37
CA GLU A 259 30.41 6.78 -4.20
C GLU A 259 30.86 7.06 -2.77
N ASN A 260 30.24 6.47 -1.75
CA ASN A 260 30.46 6.79 -0.32
C ASN A 260 30.31 8.29 0.04
N GLU A 261 29.72 9.10 -0.83
CA GLU A 261 29.48 10.51 -0.66
C GLU A 261 28.01 10.86 -0.90
N ALA A 262 27.50 11.91 -0.26
CA ALA A 262 26.10 12.33 -0.36
C ALA A 262 25.84 13.12 -1.67
N ASN A 263 26.03 12.46 -2.83
CA ASN A 263 25.96 13.11 -4.14
C ASN A 263 24.57 13.04 -4.80
N ALA A 264 23.57 12.49 -4.09
CA ALA A 264 22.21 12.36 -4.61
C ALA A 264 21.16 12.67 -3.56
N VAL A 265 20.05 13.32 -3.96
CA VAL A 265 18.93 13.66 -3.08
C VAL A 265 17.58 13.42 -3.77
N LEU A 266 16.62 12.87 -3.03
CA LEU A 266 15.22 12.83 -3.44
C LEU A 266 14.47 14.00 -2.82
N LEU A 267 13.94 14.87 -3.66
CA LEU A 267 13.12 16.01 -3.28
C LEU A 267 11.65 15.67 -3.52
N SER A 268 10.81 15.86 -2.53
CA SER A 268 9.38 15.66 -2.70
C SER A 268 8.58 16.82 -2.11
N GLY A 269 7.54 17.21 -2.84
CA GLY A 269 6.52 18.14 -2.36
C GLY A 269 5.57 17.52 -1.34
N ASN A 270 5.60 16.18 -1.21
CA ASN A 270 4.78 15.42 -0.29
C ASN A 270 5.39 15.39 1.12
N GLY A 271 5.12 16.43 1.91
CA GLY A 271 5.65 16.57 3.27
C GLY A 271 5.44 15.37 4.19
N PRO A 272 4.24 14.77 4.27
CA PRO A 272 3.98 13.55 5.05
C PRO A 272 4.88 12.38 4.66
N LEU A 273 4.99 12.06 3.39
CA LEU A 273 5.85 10.98 2.90
C LEU A 273 7.32 11.23 3.26
N VAL A 274 7.80 12.46 3.08
CA VAL A 274 9.18 12.84 3.47
C VAL A 274 9.41 12.62 4.96
N GLN A 275 8.47 13.05 5.84
CA GLN A 275 8.60 12.86 7.28
C GLN A 275 8.66 11.38 7.67
N VAL A 276 7.82 10.55 7.05
CA VAL A 276 7.80 9.11 7.30
C VAL A 276 9.09 8.45 6.82
N LEU A 277 9.56 8.78 5.61
CA LEU A 277 10.82 8.25 5.08
C LEU A 277 12.02 8.67 5.94
N GLN A 278 12.13 9.96 6.30
CA GLN A 278 13.20 10.44 7.18
C GLN A 278 13.18 9.74 8.55
N TYR A 279 12.01 9.49 9.11
CA TYR A 279 11.87 8.78 10.38
C TYR A 279 12.23 7.30 10.24
N ALA A 280 11.75 6.63 9.18
CA ALA A 280 12.03 5.23 8.88
C ALA A 280 13.52 4.96 8.63
N LEU A 281 14.17 5.85 7.87
CA LEU A 281 15.58 5.74 7.49
C LEU A 281 16.54 6.31 8.55
N LYS A 282 16.01 6.96 9.58
CA LYS A 282 16.79 7.69 10.60
C LYS A 282 17.82 8.68 9.98
N SER A 283 17.50 9.18 8.80
CA SER A 283 18.36 10.07 8.02
C SER A 283 17.55 11.15 7.31
N ARG A 284 18.14 12.34 7.18
CA ARG A 284 17.58 13.46 6.42
C ARG A 284 18.37 13.75 5.14
N ALA A 285 19.45 13.04 4.92
CA ALA A 285 20.33 13.31 3.79
C ALA A 285 19.70 12.89 2.46
N PHE A 286 19.08 11.71 2.42
CA PHE A 286 18.59 11.09 1.17
C PHE A 286 17.26 11.66 0.67
N VAL A 287 16.39 12.13 1.59
CA VAL A 287 15.04 12.60 1.26
C VAL A 287 14.80 13.92 1.94
N GLN A 288 14.47 14.95 1.17
CA GLN A 288 14.27 16.31 1.69
C GLN A 288 12.95 16.90 1.16
N PRO A 289 12.28 17.77 1.97
CA PRO A 289 11.19 18.59 1.43
C PRO A 289 11.75 19.55 0.39
N ILE A 290 11.17 19.59 -0.79
CA ILE A 290 11.60 20.50 -1.87
C ILE A 290 11.65 21.96 -1.42
N ARG A 291 10.74 22.37 -0.54
CA ARG A 291 10.71 23.71 0.05
C ARG A 291 12.00 24.05 0.77
N ASN A 292 12.54 23.13 1.56
CA ASN A 292 13.75 23.37 2.34
C ASN A 292 14.95 23.50 1.43
N PHE A 293 15.01 22.69 0.38
CA PHE A 293 16.05 22.74 -0.64
C PHE A 293 16.07 24.10 -1.35
N PHE A 294 14.94 24.59 -1.82
CA PHE A 294 14.87 25.92 -2.44
C PHE A 294 15.21 27.05 -1.48
N ILE A 295 14.72 27.03 -0.24
CA ILE A 295 15.07 28.05 0.74
C ILE A 295 16.58 28.09 0.96
N GLN A 296 17.23 26.94 1.01
CA GLN A 296 18.66 26.83 1.25
C GLN A 296 19.47 27.27 0.04
N HIS A 297 19.18 26.76 -1.17
CA HIS A 297 20.07 26.93 -2.34
C HIS A 297 19.63 28.02 -3.30
N ALA A 298 18.37 28.45 -3.30
CA ALA A 298 17.90 29.50 -4.20
C ALA A 298 17.64 30.85 -3.51
N VAL A 299 16.98 30.82 -2.32
CA VAL A 299 16.52 32.07 -1.68
C VAL A 299 17.55 32.65 -0.70
N LYS A 300 18.11 31.83 0.20
CA LYS A 300 19.00 32.30 1.27
C LYS A 300 20.47 32.40 0.84
N ASN A 301 21.02 31.31 0.36
CA ASN A 301 22.48 31.23 0.16
C ASN A 301 22.89 31.34 -1.29
N GLN A 302 21.99 31.12 -2.24
CA GLN A 302 22.27 31.05 -3.69
C GLN A 302 23.54 30.24 -4.02
N SER A 303 23.77 29.17 -3.23
CA SER A 303 24.93 28.27 -3.35
C SER A 303 24.59 27.05 -4.19
N ALA A 304 25.60 26.49 -4.84
CA ALA A 304 25.46 25.17 -5.45
C ALA A 304 25.13 24.14 -4.38
N PRO A 305 24.19 23.23 -4.63
CA PRO A 305 24.00 22.07 -3.78
C PRO A 305 25.21 21.12 -3.87
N PRO A 306 25.50 20.36 -2.83
CA PRO A 306 26.57 19.36 -2.88
C PRO A 306 26.20 18.15 -3.77
N GLU A 307 24.91 17.95 -4.01
CA GLU A 307 24.41 16.82 -4.79
C GLU A 307 24.49 17.10 -6.30
N HIS A 308 25.11 16.19 -7.04
CA HIS A 308 25.14 16.19 -8.51
C HIS A 308 23.87 15.56 -9.12
N LEU A 309 23.13 14.78 -8.34
CA LEU A 309 21.92 14.11 -8.76
C LEU A 309 20.72 14.55 -7.92
N ILE A 310 19.74 15.11 -8.60
CA ILE A 310 18.53 15.63 -7.98
C ILE A 310 17.34 14.88 -8.54
N VAL A 311 16.66 14.12 -7.68
CA VAL A 311 15.40 13.45 -8.02
C VAL A 311 14.24 14.29 -7.52
N PHE A 312 13.33 14.67 -8.41
CA PHE A 312 12.13 15.41 -8.08
C PHE A 312 10.90 14.50 -8.18
N ASP A 313 10.40 14.07 -7.04
CA ASP A 313 9.19 13.23 -6.95
C ASP A 313 7.93 14.09 -7.04
N GLU A 314 6.90 13.57 -7.72
CA GLU A 314 5.64 14.28 -8.02
C GLU A 314 5.89 15.59 -8.83
N ALA A 315 6.72 15.51 -9.84
CA ALA A 315 7.19 16.68 -10.60
C ALA A 315 6.07 17.40 -11.38
N GLN A 316 4.92 16.75 -11.62
CA GLN A 316 3.71 17.38 -12.17
C GLN A 316 3.07 18.41 -11.22
N ARG A 317 3.42 18.36 -9.92
CA ARG A 317 2.94 19.32 -8.90
C ARG A 317 3.84 20.54 -8.80
N ALA A 318 4.62 20.81 -9.83
CA ALA A 318 5.42 22.01 -9.92
C ALA A 318 4.53 23.26 -9.86
N TRP A 319 4.88 24.20 -8.99
CA TRP A 319 4.11 25.42 -8.83
C TRP A 319 4.40 26.42 -9.96
N ASP A 320 3.33 27.06 -10.41
CA ASP A 320 3.40 28.15 -11.36
C ASP A 320 4.07 29.40 -10.75
N ARG A 321 4.32 30.38 -11.60
CA ARG A 321 4.98 31.66 -11.25
C ARG A 321 4.21 32.42 -10.17
N GLU A 322 2.86 32.46 -10.25
CA GLU A 322 2.04 33.17 -9.27
C GLU A 322 2.20 32.56 -7.88
N ARG A 323 2.14 31.23 -7.79
CA ARG A 323 2.29 30.50 -6.55
C ARG A 323 3.69 30.60 -5.95
N MET A 324 4.71 30.59 -6.79
CA MET A 324 6.11 30.80 -6.39
C MET A 324 6.31 32.22 -5.86
N GLY A 325 5.72 33.24 -6.50
CA GLY A 325 5.70 34.61 -6.02
C GLY A 325 5.04 34.76 -4.65
N GLU A 326 3.87 34.16 -4.44
CA GLU A 326 3.17 34.19 -3.14
C GLU A 326 3.97 33.52 -2.00
N LYS A 327 4.70 32.45 -2.30
CA LYS A 327 5.38 31.62 -1.29
C LYS A 327 6.82 32.00 -1.01
N TYR A 328 7.56 32.35 -2.03
CA TYR A 328 9.01 32.58 -1.95
C TYR A 328 9.41 33.98 -2.38
N GLY A 329 8.50 34.77 -2.96
CA GLY A 329 8.80 36.11 -3.46
C GLY A 329 9.66 36.09 -4.73
N VAL A 330 9.65 35.01 -5.50
CA VAL A 330 10.39 34.84 -6.76
C VAL A 330 9.44 34.84 -7.95
N ASP A 331 9.88 35.41 -9.07
CA ASP A 331 9.09 35.55 -10.31
C ASP A 331 9.49 34.48 -11.35
N VAL A 332 9.57 33.22 -10.92
CA VAL A 332 9.91 32.07 -11.75
C VAL A 332 9.04 30.88 -11.38
N THR A 333 8.89 29.91 -12.28
CA THR A 333 8.21 28.66 -11.98
C THR A 333 9.11 27.73 -11.14
N ASN A 334 8.50 26.69 -10.56
CA ASN A 334 9.25 25.70 -9.78
C ASN A 334 10.34 24.99 -10.62
N PRO A 335 10.06 24.49 -11.86
CA PRO A 335 11.10 23.95 -12.73
C PRO A 335 12.20 24.96 -13.08
N GLN A 336 11.86 26.21 -13.42
CA GLN A 336 12.86 27.24 -13.72
C GLN A 336 13.83 27.45 -12.55
N LEU A 337 13.29 27.54 -11.31
CA LEU A 337 14.15 27.68 -10.12
C LEU A 337 15.02 26.44 -9.90
N MET A 338 14.55 25.25 -10.25
CA MET A 338 15.31 24.02 -10.16
C MET A 338 16.50 24.03 -11.13
N PHE A 339 16.30 24.49 -12.39
CA PHE A 339 17.38 24.64 -13.36
C PHE A 339 18.41 25.66 -12.89
N GLU A 340 17.99 26.85 -12.41
CA GLU A 340 18.89 27.86 -11.85
C GLU A 340 19.78 27.33 -10.72
N VAL A 341 19.24 26.46 -9.87
CA VAL A 341 20.01 25.80 -8.79
C VAL A 341 20.95 24.73 -9.35
N ALA A 342 20.47 23.89 -10.27
CA ALA A 342 21.27 22.81 -10.85
C ALA A 342 22.40 23.31 -11.74
N GLU A 343 22.26 24.46 -12.40
CA GLU A 343 23.31 25.06 -13.23
C GLU A 343 24.50 25.57 -12.43
N ARG A 344 24.31 25.79 -11.12
CA ARG A 344 25.42 26.14 -10.21
C ARG A 344 26.26 24.94 -9.78
N ILE A 345 25.77 23.72 -10.02
CA ILE A 345 26.52 22.49 -9.71
C ILE A 345 27.74 22.42 -10.64
N PRO A 346 28.96 22.28 -10.09
CA PRO A 346 30.14 22.18 -10.92
C PRO A 346 30.19 20.85 -11.69
N GLU A 347 30.98 20.82 -12.75
CA GLU A 347 31.28 19.65 -13.56
C GLU A 347 30.03 19.06 -14.28
N TYR A 348 29.19 18.30 -13.63
CA TYR A 348 28.04 17.67 -14.24
C TYR A 348 26.80 17.74 -13.34
N ALA A 349 25.60 17.59 -13.91
CA ALA A 349 24.37 17.51 -13.16
C ALA A 349 23.36 16.57 -13.84
N VAL A 350 22.69 15.72 -13.06
CA VAL A 350 21.58 14.90 -13.52
C VAL A 350 20.33 15.19 -12.71
N MET A 351 19.26 15.58 -13.37
CA MET A 351 17.94 15.77 -12.77
C MET A 351 17.01 14.67 -13.25
N LEU A 352 16.34 13.98 -12.32
CA LEU A 352 15.31 12.98 -12.58
C LEU A 352 13.97 13.53 -12.11
N ALA A 353 13.05 13.81 -13.01
CA ALA A 353 11.70 14.25 -12.71
C ALA A 353 10.72 13.07 -12.84
N LEU A 354 10.08 12.71 -11.73
CA LEU A 354 9.08 11.63 -11.65
C LEU A 354 7.69 12.24 -11.76
N ILE A 355 6.97 11.95 -12.83
CA ILE A 355 5.72 12.60 -13.21
C ILE A 355 4.56 11.61 -13.12
N GLY A 356 3.56 11.94 -12.30
CA GLY A 356 2.31 11.19 -12.17
C GLY A 356 1.16 11.94 -12.83
N GLU A 357 0.40 11.29 -13.68
CA GLU A 357 -0.75 11.92 -14.35
C GLU A 357 -2.02 11.89 -13.49
N GLY A 358 -2.84 12.93 -13.57
CA GLY A 358 -4.18 12.98 -13.00
C GLY A 358 -4.26 13.07 -11.47
N GLN A 359 -3.23 13.58 -10.80
CA GLN A 359 -3.17 13.70 -9.34
C GLN A 359 -3.08 15.14 -8.81
N GLU A 360 -3.43 16.12 -9.64
CA GLU A 360 -3.42 17.54 -9.26
C GLU A 360 -4.52 17.83 -8.22
N ILE A 361 -4.13 18.32 -7.04
CA ILE A 361 -5.05 18.64 -5.93
C ILE A 361 -4.83 20.02 -5.32
N HIS A 362 -3.78 20.73 -5.73
CA HIS A 362 -3.49 22.07 -5.23
C HIS A 362 -3.69 23.15 -6.29
N ILE A 363 -3.97 24.36 -5.82
CA ILE A 363 -4.04 25.55 -6.68
C ILE A 363 -2.63 25.86 -7.17
N GLY A 364 -2.45 26.08 -8.49
CA GLY A 364 -1.16 26.38 -9.12
C GLY A 364 -0.38 25.15 -9.62
N GLU A 365 -1.01 23.97 -9.67
CA GLU A 365 -0.47 22.75 -10.30
C GLU A 365 -1.06 22.55 -11.73
N GLU A 366 -1.70 23.57 -12.31
CA GLU A 366 -2.55 23.41 -13.49
C GLU A 366 -1.76 23.41 -14.83
N GLU A 367 -0.50 23.88 -14.84
CA GLU A 367 0.31 23.98 -16.06
C GLU A 367 1.14 22.73 -16.38
N GLY A 368 1.16 21.76 -15.47
CA GLY A 368 1.64 20.40 -15.73
C GLY A 368 3.09 20.29 -16.27
N ILE A 369 3.24 19.45 -17.30
CA ILE A 369 4.54 19.08 -17.89
C ILE A 369 5.14 20.21 -18.76
N GLU A 370 4.31 21.05 -19.37
CA GLU A 370 4.75 22.15 -20.26
C GLU A 370 5.76 23.08 -19.58
N GLN A 371 5.62 23.34 -18.28
CA GLN A 371 6.58 24.14 -17.51
C GLN A 371 8.01 23.61 -17.52
N TRP A 372 8.18 22.28 -17.67
CA TRP A 372 9.51 21.67 -17.75
C TRP A 372 10.17 21.95 -19.10
N GLY A 373 9.38 21.92 -20.19
CA GLY A 373 9.85 22.29 -21.52
C GLY A 373 10.32 23.74 -21.56
N ASP A 374 9.50 24.66 -21.05
CA ASP A 374 9.83 26.10 -20.99
C ASP A 374 11.06 26.35 -20.10
N ALA A 375 11.18 25.62 -18.99
CA ALA A 375 12.31 25.78 -18.08
C ALA A 375 13.64 25.32 -18.72
N VAL A 376 13.64 24.20 -19.44
CA VAL A 376 14.83 23.74 -20.18
C VAL A 376 15.19 24.69 -21.32
N ALA A 377 14.19 25.15 -22.08
CA ALA A 377 14.41 26.10 -23.17
C ALA A 377 15.01 27.43 -22.71
N GLY A 378 14.69 27.83 -21.47
CA GLY A 378 15.22 29.05 -20.84
C GLY A 378 16.51 28.85 -20.05
N ALA A 379 17.05 27.63 -19.96
CA ALA A 379 18.26 27.32 -19.22
C ALA A 379 19.51 27.94 -19.90
N GLU A 380 20.51 28.38 -19.10
CA GLU A 380 21.74 28.97 -19.64
C GLU A 380 22.70 27.92 -20.19
N ALA A 381 22.76 26.74 -19.56
CA ALA A 381 23.59 25.63 -20.00
C ALA A 381 22.84 24.72 -21.01
N ALA A 382 23.59 23.98 -21.82
CA ALA A 382 23.03 22.96 -22.69
C ALA A 382 22.63 21.73 -21.87
N TRP A 383 21.35 21.33 -21.94
CA TRP A 383 20.80 20.14 -21.31
C TRP A 383 20.41 19.10 -22.36
N THR A 384 20.73 17.82 -22.11
CA THR A 384 20.18 16.70 -22.87
C THR A 384 18.92 16.20 -22.13
N VAL A 385 17.79 16.13 -22.84
CA VAL A 385 16.52 15.72 -22.25
C VAL A 385 16.14 14.32 -22.70
N HIS A 386 16.00 13.42 -21.74
CA HIS A 386 15.52 12.06 -21.93
C HIS A 386 14.07 12.00 -21.48
N LEU A 387 13.17 11.56 -22.34
CA LEU A 387 11.74 11.62 -22.12
C LEU A 387 10.99 10.44 -22.78
N PRO A 388 9.78 10.11 -22.31
CA PRO A 388 8.89 9.21 -23.04
C PRO A 388 8.57 9.77 -24.44
N GLU A 389 8.54 8.90 -25.46
CA GLU A 389 8.28 9.27 -26.86
C GLU A 389 6.99 10.12 -27.01
N ARG A 390 5.97 9.83 -26.22
CA ARG A 390 4.68 10.57 -26.27
C ARG A 390 4.77 12.04 -25.82
N LEU A 391 5.81 12.42 -25.08
CA LEU A 391 6.03 13.81 -24.63
C LEU A 391 6.92 14.61 -25.59
N GLU A 392 7.46 13.98 -26.62
CA GLU A 392 8.31 14.66 -27.61
C GLU A 392 7.68 15.95 -28.20
N PRO A 393 6.35 15.98 -28.50
CA PRO A 393 5.73 17.20 -29.00
C PRO A 393 5.75 18.38 -28.03
N ASP A 394 5.77 18.14 -26.71
CA ASP A 394 5.79 19.21 -25.70
C ASP A 394 7.20 19.81 -25.52
N PHE A 395 8.22 19.21 -26.15
CA PHE A 395 9.62 19.58 -26.08
C PHE A 395 10.27 19.84 -27.45
N ASP A 396 9.47 20.00 -28.51
CA ASP A 396 9.92 20.10 -29.92
C ASP A 396 10.85 21.29 -30.20
N ALA A 397 10.85 22.31 -29.34
CA ALA A 397 11.74 23.47 -29.44
C ALA A 397 13.20 23.17 -29.03
N LEU A 398 13.48 21.99 -28.46
CA LEU A 398 14.79 21.65 -27.93
C LEU A 398 15.64 20.88 -28.95
N LEU A 399 16.95 21.14 -28.95
CA LEU A 399 17.89 20.52 -29.90
C LEU A 399 18.43 19.15 -29.44
N ASN A 400 18.45 18.90 -28.14
CA ASN A 400 19.08 17.71 -27.55
C ASN A 400 18.03 16.82 -26.86
N LEU A 401 17.18 16.16 -27.68
CA LEU A 401 16.17 15.22 -27.19
C LEU A 401 16.59 13.77 -27.41
N GLU A 402 16.40 12.95 -26.41
CA GLU A 402 16.57 11.48 -26.46
C GLU A 402 15.29 10.78 -26.04
N PRO A 403 14.30 10.59 -26.93
CA PRO A 403 13.07 9.88 -26.62
C PRO A 403 13.32 8.39 -26.33
N ARG A 404 12.63 7.85 -25.33
CA ARG A 404 12.69 6.43 -24.91
C ARG A 404 11.33 5.95 -24.44
N ALA A 405 10.71 5.03 -25.15
CA ALA A 405 9.39 4.50 -24.79
C ALA A 405 9.34 3.92 -23.36
N PHE A 406 10.42 3.28 -22.90
CA PHE A 406 10.46 2.65 -21.57
C PHE A 406 10.53 3.62 -20.39
N LEU A 407 10.72 4.91 -20.63
CA LEU A 407 10.60 5.94 -19.58
C LEU A 407 9.13 6.23 -19.22
N ASP A 408 8.16 5.64 -19.95
CA ASP A 408 6.76 5.65 -19.59
C ASP A 408 6.37 4.34 -18.90
N LEU A 409 6.20 4.38 -17.59
CA LEU A 409 5.81 3.22 -16.79
C LEU A 409 4.30 2.99 -16.90
N THR A 410 3.88 2.31 -17.98
CA THR A 410 2.46 2.07 -18.29
C THR A 410 1.82 0.96 -17.46
N THR A 411 2.63 0.12 -16.82
CA THR A 411 2.17 -1.00 -16.01
C THR A 411 2.11 -0.61 -14.55
N SER A 412 0.92 -0.65 -13.95
CA SER A 412 0.77 -0.48 -12.51
C SER A 412 1.39 -1.67 -11.76
N LEU A 413 2.21 -1.38 -10.76
CA LEU A 413 2.64 -2.39 -9.78
C LEU A 413 1.49 -2.78 -8.86
N ARG A 414 0.46 -1.95 -8.78
CA ARG A 414 -0.76 -2.25 -8.01
C ARG A 414 -1.51 -3.41 -8.65
N THR A 415 -2.26 -4.13 -7.85
CA THR A 415 -3.15 -5.19 -8.33
C THR A 415 -4.30 -4.57 -9.14
N HIS A 416 -4.95 -5.35 -10.02
CA HIS A 416 -6.20 -4.94 -10.66
C HIS A 416 -7.26 -4.50 -9.65
N LEU A 417 -7.24 -5.11 -8.48
CA LEU A 417 -8.06 -4.71 -7.35
C LEU A 417 -7.88 -3.23 -6.97
N ALA A 418 -6.66 -2.72 -6.94
CA ALA A 418 -6.43 -1.31 -6.62
C ALA A 418 -6.98 -0.35 -7.69
N GLU A 419 -6.97 -0.77 -8.96
CA GLU A 419 -7.57 -0.02 -10.06
C GLU A 419 -9.11 -0.02 -9.96
N ASP A 420 -9.70 -1.17 -9.61
CA ASP A 420 -11.15 -1.29 -9.40
C ASP A 420 -11.62 -0.44 -8.23
N VAL A 421 -10.88 -0.43 -7.12
CA VAL A 421 -11.17 0.45 -5.97
C VAL A 421 -11.09 1.92 -6.38
N GLN A 422 -10.10 2.33 -7.16
CA GLN A 422 -10.01 3.71 -7.65
C GLN A 422 -11.17 4.08 -8.56
N ARG A 423 -11.60 3.17 -9.45
CA ARG A 423 -12.79 3.36 -10.29
C ARG A 423 -14.05 3.46 -9.45
N TRP A 424 -14.20 2.63 -8.44
CA TRP A 424 -15.30 2.70 -7.49
C TRP A 424 -15.36 4.06 -6.78
N VAL A 425 -14.23 4.54 -6.24
CA VAL A 425 -14.13 5.84 -5.57
C VAL A 425 -14.48 6.98 -6.55
N ALA A 426 -13.99 6.92 -7.79
CA ALA A 426 -14.29 7.93 -8.80
C ALA A 426 -15.80 7.99 -9.09
N ARG A 427 -16.43 6.85 -9.40
CA ARG A 427 -17.88 6.78 -9.69
C ARG A 427 -18.73 7.27 -8.52
N LEU A 428 -18.43 6.82 -7.29
CA LEU A 428 -19.11 7.28 -6.08
C LEU A 428 -19.08 8.81 -5.96
N LEU A 429 -17.89 9.41 -6.08
CA LEU A 429 -17.71 10.85 -5.91
C LEU A 429 -18.22 11.69 -7.10
N ASP A 430 -18.34 11.09 -8.27
CA ASP A 430 -18.98 11.70 -9.44
C ASP A 430 -20.53 11.56 -9.40
N GLY A 431 -21.08 10.86 -8.37
CA GLY A 431 -22.51 10.64 -8.18
C GLY A 431 -23.08 9.44 -8.93
N ASP A 432 -22.25 8.66 -9.62
CA ASP A 432 -22.64 7.41 -10.30
C ASP A 432 -22.67 6.24 -9.29
N VAL A 433 -23.68 6.26 -8.42
CA VAL A 433 -23.81 5.29 -7.31
C VAL A 433 -24.06 3.88 -7.82
N GLU A 434 -24.88 3.72 -8.86
CA GLU A 434 -25.17 2.42 -9.52
C GLU A 434 -23.90 1.84 -10.16
N GLY A 435 -23.13 2.67 -10.84
CA GLY A 435 -21.84 2.25 -11.39
C GLY A 435 -20.81 1.87 -10.33
N ALA A 436 -20.82 2.51 -9.16
CA ALA A 436 -20.01 2.12 -8.02
C ALA A 436 -20.49 0.78 -7.46
N GLN A 437 -21.80 0.59 -7.24
CA GLN A 437 -22.38 -0.67 -6.77
C GLN A 437 -21.98 -1.85 -7.66
N GLY A 438 -22.01 -1.66 -8.98
CA GLY A 438 -21.62 -2.70 -9.94
C GLY A 438 -20.19 -3.20 -9.81
N LEU A 439 -19.28 -2.39 -9.24
CA LEU A 439 -17.89 -2.77 -8.97
C LEU A 439 -17.71 -3.42 -7.60
N ALA A 440 -18.55 -3.09 -6.62
CA ALA A 440 -18.35 -3.44 -5.22
C ALA A 440 -18.24 -4.95 -4.99
N SER A 441 -19.14 -5.76 -5.60
CA SER A 441 -19.14 -7.22 -5.44
C SER A 441 -17.83 -7.85 -5.93
N SER A 442 -17.31 -7.43 -7.08
CA SER A 442 -16.03 -7.93 -7.62
C SER A 442 -14.85 -7.54 -6.72
N ILE A 443 -14.85 -6.31 -6.18
CA ILE A 443 -13.82 -5.83 -5.26
C ILE A 443 -13.81 -6.66 -3.97
N GLN A 444 -14.98 -6.92 -3.40
CA GLN A 444 -15.13 -7.70 -2.17
C GLN A 444 -14.77 -9.17 -2.36
N GLN A 445 -15.14 -9.78 -3.50
CA GLN A 445 -14.75 -11.16 -3.83
C GLN A 445 -13.24 -11.34 -3.97
N GLN A 446 -12.53 -10.27 -4.35
CA GLN A 446 -11.07 -10.26 -4.38
C GLN A 446 -10.43 -10.03 -2.99
N GLY A 447 -11.22 -10.01 -1.91
CA GLY A 447 -10.75 -9.90 -0.53
C GLY A 447 -10.45 -8.48 -0.06
N PHE A 448 -11.01 -7.45 -0.72
CA PHE A 448 -10.94 -6.07 -0.25
C PHE A 448 -12.22 -5.71 0.50
N ALA A 449 -12.11 -5.52 1.81
CA ALA A 449 -13.27 -5.27 2.65
C ALA A 449 -13.73 -3.81 2.60
N MET A 450 -15.01 -3.58 2.35
CA MET A 450 -15.62 -2.24 2.30
C MET A 450 -16.78 -2.17 3.28
N TYR A 451 -16.57 -1.51 4.42
CA TYR A 451 -17.54 -1.46 5.49
C TYR A 451 -18.06 -0.06 5.79
N LEU A 452 -19.26 -0.04 6.39
CA LEU A 452 -19.98 1.14 6.81
C LEU A 452 -20.51 0.95 8.23
N THR A 453 -20.38 1.96 9.08
CA THR A 453 -20.93 1.93 10.44
C THR A 453 -21.33 3.31 10.94
N ARG A 454 -22.28 3.34 11.89
CA ARG A 454 -22.65 4.53 12.67
C ARG A 454 -21.95 4.58 14.04
N ASP A 455 -21.21 3.53 14.39
CA ASP A 455 -20.50 3.41 15.66
C ASP A 455 -18.99 3.35 15.46
N LEU A 456 -18.30 4.36 16.00
CA LEU A 456 -16.83 4.47 15.90
C LEU A 456 -16.11 3.35 16.66
N GLU A 457 -16.63 2.94 17.80
CA GLU A 457 -15.98 1.92 18.62
C GLU A 457 -16.08 0.54 17.94
N THR A 458 -17.19 0.24 17.27
CA THR A 458 -17.31 -0.95 16.42
C THR A 458 -16.23 -0.97 15.32
N ALA A 459 -16.00 0.19 14.65
CA ALA A 459 -14.95 0.28 13.63
C ALA A 459 -13.54 0.05 14.22
N LYS A 460 -13.26 0.63 15.40
CA LYS A 460 -11.97 0.46 16.09
C LYS A 460 -11.76 -0.98 16.57
N MET A 461 -12.79 -1.61 17.10
CA MET A 461 -12.76 -2.99 17.57
C MET A 461 -12.46 -3.95 16.41
N TYR A 462 -13.15 -3.79 15.29
CA TYR A 462 -12.90 -4.58 14.08
C TYR A 462 -11.42 -4.50 13.63
N CYS A 463 -10.83 -3.31 13.59
CA CYS A 463 -9.43 -3.15 13.19
C CYS A 463 -8.48 -3.86 14.15
N ARG A 464 -8.72 -3.76 15.46
CA ARG A 464 -7.90 -4.43 16.48
C ARG A 464 -8.00 -5.96 16.38
N GLU A 465 -9.21 -6.49 16.20
CA GLU A 465 -9.43 -7.94 16.05
C GLU A 465 -8.80 -8.48 14.76
N ARG A 466 -8.98 -7.78 13.63
CA ARG A 466 -8.46 -8.21 12.33
C ARG A 466 -6.94 -8.31 12.30
N TYR A 467 -6.27 -7.42 13.00
CA TYR A 467 -4.81 -7.32 13.01
C TYR A 467 -4.20 -7.63 14.38
N GLU A 468 -4.94 -8.33 15.23
CA GLU A 468 -4.41 -8.87 16.46
C GLU A 468 -3.14 -9.70 16.15
N HIS A 469 -2.10 -9.56 16.94
CA HIS A 469 -0.79 -10.22 16.74
C HIS A 469 0.04 -9.75 15.52
N ASN A 470 -0.39 -8.73 14.75
CA ASN A 470 0.39 -8.22 13.64
C ASN A 470 1.02 -6.84 13.95
N GLN A 471 2.35 -6.81 14.08
CA GLN A 471 3.10 -5.60 14.44
C GLN A 471 3.37 -4.66 13.26
N GLU A 472 3.24 -5.13 12.01
CA GLU A 472 3.56 -4.33 10.81
C GLU A 472 2.33 -3.74 10.12
N LYS A 473 1.15 -4.29 10.36
CA LYS A 473 -0.08 -3.79 9.77
C LYS A 473 -0.48 -2.44 10.35
N ARG A 474 -0.92 -1.55 9.48
CA ARG A 474 -1.26 -0.16 9.82
C ARG A 474 -2.73 0.12 9.58
N TYR A 475 -3.41 0.51 10.64
CA TYR A 475 -4.79 0.98 10.61
C TYR A 475 -4.89 2.26 11.44
N GLY A 476 -5.76 3.20 11.03
CA GLY A 476 -5.79 4.50 11.69
C GLY A 476 -6.99 5.35 11.29
N LEU A 477 -7.24 6.39 12.07
CA LEU A 477 -8.33 7.33 11.84
C LEU A 477 -7.93 8.34 10.76
N LEU A 478 -8.74 8.43 9.71
CA LEU A 478 -8.61 9.41 8.64
C LEU A 478 -9.86 10.31 8.60
N ALA A 479 -9.69 11.61 8.44
CA ALA A 479 -10.82 12.53 8.34
C ALA A 479 -10.50 13.75 7.49
N SER A 480 -11.53 14.36 6.89
CA SER A 480 -11.37 15.65 6.23
C SER A 480 -11.03 16.75 7.26
N SER A 481 -10.03 17.58 6.95
CA SER A 481 -9.65 18.74 7.76
C SER A 481 -10.75 19.79 7.93
N LYS A 482 -11.84 19.67 7.17
CA LYS A 482 -12.99 20.59 7.19
C LYS A 482 -14.25 20.02 7.85
N ALA A 483 -14.20 18.78 8.28
CA ALA A 483 -15.31 18.08 8.94
C ALA A 483 -15.49 18.56 10.37
N SER A 484 -16.12 19.71 10.56
CA SER A 484 -16.24 20.40 11.85
C SER A 484 -17.17 19.72 12.88
N ASN A 485 -17.96 18.73 12.45
CA ASN A 485 -18.87 17.99 13.34
C ASN A 485 -18.17 16.80 14.04
N LEU A 486 -17.10 16.26 13.49
CA LEU A 486 -16.45 15.05 13.95
C LEU A 486 -15.92 15.08 15.40
N PRO A 487 -15.42 16.21 15.96
CA PRO A 487 -14.98 16.27 17.35
C PRO A 487 -16.08 15.92 18.37
N LYS A 488 -17.36 16.14 18.03
CA LYS A 488 -18.50 15.75 18.87
C LYS A 488 -18.67 14.23 18.99
N HIS A 489 -18.05 13.49 18.06
CA HIS A 489 -18.11 12.04 17.97
C HIS A 489 -16.76 11.37 18.28
N GLY A 490 -15.86 12.07 18.97
CA GLY A 490 -14.57 11.52 19.40
C GLY A 490 -13.47 11.52 18.35
N VAL A 491 -13.69 12.20 17.20
CA VAL A 491 -12.72 12.28 16.10
C VAL A 491 -12.15 13.70 16.04
N TYR A 492 -10.99 13.92 16.62
CA TYR A 492 -10.39 15.25 16.78
C TYR A 492 -9.55 15.65 15.56
N ASN A 493 -10.21 16.07 14.50
CA ASN A 493 -9.61 16.49 13.22
C ASN A 493 -9.40 18.01 13.09
N ASP A 494 -9.60 18.77 14.15
CA ASP A 494 -9.37 20.20 14.18
C ASP A 494 -7.88 20.56 14.04
N TYR A 495 -7.60 21.82 13.65
CA TYR A 495 -6.24 22.28 13.41
C TYR A 495 -5.31 22.15 14.63
N GLN A 496 -5.80 22.36 15.84
CA GLN A 496 -4.97 22.30 17.04
C GLN A 496 -4.55 20.86 17.37
N SER A 497 -5.45 19.91 17.17
CA SER A 497 -5.20 18.48 17.37
C SER A 497 -4.27 17.94 16.27
N THR A 498 -4.57 18.22 15.01
CA THR A 498 -3.80 17.69 13.87
C THR A 498 -2.43 18.35 13.67
N LYS A 499 -2.25 19.60 14.08
CA LYS A 499 -0.94 20.27 14.08
C LYS A 499 0.11 19.56 14.94
N ARG A 500 -0.31 18.84 15.96
CA ARG A 500 0.57 18.11 16.88
C ARG A 500 0.94 16.71 16.35
N LEU A 501 0.28 16.24 15.30
CA LEU A 501 0.52 14.93 14.71
C LEU A 501 1.95 14.86 14.16
N LYS A 502 2.74 13.96 14.73
CA LYS A 502 4.05 13.60 14.20
C LYS A 502 3.87 12.44 13.23
N VAL A 503 3.77 12.74 11.95
CA VAL A 503 3.39 11.76 10.91
C VAL A 503 4.37 10.58 10.84
N GLY A 504 5.67 10.79 11.04
CA GLY A 504 6.68 9.74 11.08
C GLY A 504 6.38 8.68 12.15
N PRO A 505 6.39 9.03 13.45
CA PRO A 505 5.99 8.13 14.53
C PRO A 505 4.58 7.54 14.35
N TRP A 506 3.61 8.36 13.95
CA TRP A 506 2.23 7.92 13.73
C TRP A 506 2.15 6.73 12.75
N TYR A 507 2.92 6.78 11.68
CA TYR A 507 2.90 5.72 10.66
C TYR A 507 3.83 4.55 11.01
N ILE A 508 5.00 4.79 11.62
CA ILE A 508 6.08 3.82 11.75
C ILE A 508 6.07 3.08 13.08
N ASP A 509 5.71 3.76 14.18
CA ASP A 509 5.78 3.17 15.51
C ASP A 509 4.89 1.91 15.60
N PRO A 510 5.28 0.92 16.41
CA PRO A 510 4.52 -0.32 16.58
C PRO A 510 3.14 -0.05 17.20
N PRO A 511 2.18 -0.98 17.05
CA PRO A 511 0.80 -0.80 17.50
C PRO A 511 0.60 -0.46 18.98
N ASP A 512 1.52 -0.87 19.84
CA ASP A 512 1.52 -0.59 21.28
C ASP A 512 2.05 0.80 21.65
N SER A 513 2.66 1.52 20.70
CA SER A 513 3.08 2.91 20.91
C SER A 513 1.89 3.86 20.94
N PRO A 514 1.84 4.80 21.91
CA PRO A 514 0.78 5.81 21.95
C PRO A 514 0.83 6.81 20.79
N ASN A 515 1.94 6.85 20.05
CA ASN A 515 2.07 7.68 18.85
C ASN A 515 1.60 6.96 17.58
N SER A 516 1.42 5.65 17.63
CA SER A 516 1.05 4.84 16.47
C SER A 516 -0.35 5.18 15.94
N CYS A 517 -0.54 5.08 14.63
CA CYS A 517 -1.89 5.12 14.04
C CYS A 517 -2.80 4.04 14.61
N CYS A 518 -2.24 2.88 14.99
CA CYS A 518 -2.96 1.74 15.55
C CYS A 518 -3.50 2.00 16.97
N ALA A 519 -3.02 3.03 17.69
CA ALA A 519 -3.60 3.47 18.94
C ALA A 519 -5.04 4.00 18.75
N LEU A 520 -5.38 4.47 17.53
CA LEU A 520 -6.69 5.00 17.15
C LEU A 520 -7.12 6.23 17.94
N ASP A 521 -6.15 7.02 18.42
CA ASP A 521 -6.37 8.26 19.16
C ASP A 521 -6.16 9.50 18.30
N ALA A 522 -5.10 9.49 17.47
CA ALA A 522 -4.75 10.61 16.61
C ALA A 522 -5.33 10.44 15.21
N VAL A 523 -5.83 11.55 14.66
CA VAL A 523 -6.47 11.59 13.32
C VAL A 523 -5.50 12.18 12.30
N ALA A 524 -5.29 11.51 11.19
CA ALA A 524 -4.62 12.08 10.03
C ALA A 524 -5.64 12.69 9.06
N THR A 525 -5.37 13.91 8.60
CA THR A 525 -6.20 14.56 7.58
C THR A 525 -5.73 14.16 6.18
N GLU A 526 -6.53 14.53 5.15
CA GLU A 526 -6.16 14.35 3.74
C GLU A 526 -4.75 14.85 3.43
N PHE A 527 -4.29 15.89 4.14
CA PHE A 527 -2.94 16.44 3.98
C PHE A 527 -1.87 15.60 4.69
N ALA A 528 -2.20 14.99 5.82
CA ALA A 528 -1.25 14.20 6.60
C ALA A 528 -1.12 12.75 6.10
N CYS A 529 -2.12 12.20 5.43
CA CYS A 529 -2.08 10.85 4.86
C CYS A 529 -1.78 10.81 3.36
N GLN A 530 -1.52 11.96 2.73
CA GLN A 530 -1.21 12.02 1.31
C GLN A 530 0.05 11.22 0.98
N GLY A 531 -0.03 10.33 -0.02
CA GLY A 531 1.08 9.45 -0.42
C GLY A 531 1.39 8.31 0.56
N LEU A 532 0.66 8.21 1.67
CA LEU A 532 0.76 7.09 2.60
C LEU A 532 -0.37 6.09 2.35
N GLU A 533 -0.09 4.81 2.50
CA GLU A 533 -1.08 3.73 2.42
C GLU A 533 -1.17 3.06 3.78
N LEU A 534 -2.38 2.85 4.26
CA LEU A 534 -2.68 2.05 5.44
C LEU A 534 -3.22 0.69 5.00
N ASP A 535 -3.04 -0.34 5.81
CA ASP A 535 -3.67 -1.62 5.50
C ASP A 535 -5.20 -1.50 5.62
N PHE A 536 -5.68 -0.80 6.67
CA PHE A 536 -7.11 -0.62 6.87
C PHE A 536 -7.45 0.73 7.53
N PRO A 537 -7.71 1.80 6.79
CA PRO A 537 -8.13 3.08 7.37
C PRO A 537 -9.58 3.04 7.85
N ILE A 538 -9.84 3.76 8.94
CA ILE A 538 -11.18 4.18 9.38
C ILE A 538 -11.41 5.58 8.84
N VAL A 539 -12.19 5.69 7.77
CA VAL A 539 -12.53 6.97 7.13
C VAL A 539 -13.72 7.58 7.85
N CYS A 540 -13.44 8.59 8.68
CA CYS A 540 -14.46 9.31 9.43
C CYS A 540 -15.11 10.37 8.53
N TRP A 541 -16.34 10.12 8.10
CA TRP A 541 -17.07 10.97 7.17
C TRP A 541 -17.72 12.15 7.88
N GLY A 542 -17.44 13.37 7.43
CA GLY A 542 -17.96 14.59 8.03
C GLY A 542 -19.08 15.25 7.26
N SER A 543 -19.70 16.25 7.90
CA SER A 543 -20.78 17.05 7.31
C SER A 543 -20.32 18.07 6.26
N ASP A 544 -19.02 18.15 5.99
CA ASP A 544 -18.43 19.04 5.01
C ASP A 544 -18.58 18.54 3.56
N LEU A 545 -18.84 17.24 3.37
CA LEU A 545 -19.29 16.63 2.13
C LEU A 545 -20.45 15.67 2.46
N ARG A 546 -21.64 15.96 1.95
CA ARG A 546 -22.81 15.13 2.21
C ARG A 546 -23.67 14.99 0.97
N MET A 547 -24.42 13.92 0.88
CA MET A 547 -25.48 13.78 -0.10
C MET A 547 -26.66 14.66 0.31
N GLN A 548 -27.20 15.38 -0.62
CA GLN A 548 -28.38 16.21 -0.43
C GLN A 548 -29.15 16.28 -1.74
N GLU A 549 -30.42 15.83 -1.71
CA GLU A 549 -31.30 15.84 -2.90
C GLU A 549 -30.66 15.13 -4.11
N GLY A 550 -30.00 13.99 -3.88
CA GLY A 550 -29.36 13.18 -4.91
C GLY A 550 -28.05 13.70 -5.48
N ALA A 551 -27.45 14.75 -4.90
CA ALA A 551 -26.17 15.28 -5.34
C ALA A 551 -25.19 15.52 -4.17
N TRP A 552 -23.90 15.42 -4.44
CA TRP A 552 -22.89 15.78 -3.46
C TRP A 552 -22.89 17.29 -3.19
N TRP A 553 -23.19 17.64 -1.97
CA TRP A 553 -23.12 19.01 -1.48
C TRP A 553 -21.89 19.19 -0.59
N SER A 554 -21.20 20.31 -0.75
CA SER A 554 -20.08 20.66 0.11
C SER A 554 -20.25 22.07 0.69
N LYS A 555 -19.87 22.21 1.96
CA LYS A 555 -19.90 23.50 2.65
C LYS A 555 -18.86 24.44 2.04
N ALA A 556 -19.30 25.49 1.36
CA ALA A 556 -18.42 26.54 0.87
C ALA A 556 -17.86 27.35 2.07
N SER A 557 -16.55 27.62 2.04
CA SER A 557 -15.94 28.56 2.98
C SER A 557 -15.96 29.95 2.35
N PRO A 558 -16.57 30.97 2.99
CA PRO A 558 -16.57 32.35 2.48
C PRO A 558 -15.14 32.94 2.29
N ARG A 559 -14.14 32.33 2.92
CA ARG A 559 -12.73 32.75 2.87
C ARG A 559 -11.88 31.88 1.93
N SER A 560 -12.50 30.96 1.19
CA SER A 560 -11.75 30.11 0.25
C SER A 560 -11.31 30.95 -0.95
N LYS A 561 -9.99 30.96 -1.21
CA LYS A 561 -9.41 31.50 -2.43
C LYS A 561 -9.43 30.50 -3.60
N ALA A 562 -9.95 29.29 -3.39
CA ALA A 562 -9.97 28.24 -4.40
C ALA A 562 -10.96 28.58 -5.53
N ARG A 563 -10.57 28.35 -6.77
CA ARG A 563 -11.42 28.50 -7.95
C ARG A 563 -12.65 27.55 -7.89
N ASN A 564 -12.45 26.31 -7.41
CA ASN A 564 -13.52 25.33 -7.23
C ASN A 564 -13.43 24.61 -5.86
N PRO A 565 -14.01 25.21 -4.78
CA PRO A 565 -13.98 24.61 -3.44
C PRO A 565 -14.68 23.26 -3.34
N HIS A 566 -15.72 23.02 -4.16
CA HIS A 566 -16.45 21.75 -4.20
C HIS A 566 -15.56 20.61 -4.71
N ARG A 567 -14.87 20.82 -5.83
CA ARG A 567 -13.94 19.84 -6.40
C ARG A 567 -12.82 19.50 -5.43
N LEU A 568 -12.28 20.50 -4.71
CA LEU A 568 -11.26 20.24 -3.67
C LEU A 568 -11.80 19.35 -2.55
N ARG A 569 -13.08 19.50 -2.19
CA ARG A 569 -13.72 18.66 -1.19
C ARG A 569 -13.88 17.22 -1.67
N LEU A 570 -14.36 17.00 -2.88
CA LEU A 570 -14.42 15.68 -3.50
C LEU A 570 -13.03 15.03 -3.56
N ASN A 571 -12.01 15.77 -3.95
CA ASN A 571 -10.63 15.27 -3.99
C ASN A 571 -10.09 14.91 -2.61
N ALA A 572 -10.46 15.66 -1.55
CA ALA A 572 -10.10 15.29 -0.18
C ALA A 572 -10.65 13.89 0.20
N TYR A 573 -11.93 13.62 -0.09
CA TYR A 573 -12.52 12.30 0.16
C TYR A 573 -11.96 11.23 -0.79
N ARG A 574 -11.63 11.57 -2.04
CA ARG A 574 -10.91 10.66 -2.94
C ARG A 574 -9.58 10.20 -2.33
N VAL A 575 -8.82 11.12 -1.75
CA VAL A 575 -7.57 10.79 -1.04
C VAL A 575 -7.85 9.86 0.14
N LEU A 576 -8.82 10.16 0.99
CA LEU A 576 -9.12 9.36 2.19
C LEU A 576 -9.56 7.94 1.84
N LEU A 577 -10.49 7.77 0.89
CA LEU A 577 -11.02 6.47 0.47
C LEU A 577 -10.00 5.59 -0.27
N SER A 578 -8.98 6.19 -0.87
CA SER A 578 -7.95 5.46 -1.64
C SER A 578 -6.72 5.06 -0.82
N ARG A 579 -6.76 5.15 0.52
CA ARG A 579 -5.59 4.85 1.37
C ARG A 579 -5.51 3.40 1.82
N GLY A 580 -6.58 2.63 1.71
CA GLY A 580 -6.63 1.24 2.15
C GLY A 580 -5.96 0.26 1.17
N ARG A 581 -5.22 -0.72 1.71
CA ARG A 581 -4.63 -1.84 0.95
C ARG A 581 -5.46 -3.11 1.05
N ASP A 582 -5.99 -3.40 2.25
CA ASP A 582 -6.80 -4.58 2.55
C ASP A 582 -8.30 -4.26 2.63
N GLY A 583 -8.65 -2.98 2.62
CA GLY A 583 -10.01 -2.48 2.75
C GLY A 583 -10.07 -1.16 3.49
N PHE A 584 -11.27 -0.76 3.86
CA PHE A 584 -11.55 0.38 4.74
C PHE A 584 -12.91 0.23 5.41
N VAL A 585 -13.11 0.94 6.51
CA VAL A 585 -14.44 1.18 7.07
C VAL A 585 -14.76 2.66 7.05
N VAL A 586 -15.97 3.02 6.62
CA VAL A 586 -16.48 4.39 6.69
C VAL A 586 -17.34 4.53 7.94
N PHE A 587 -16.87 5.35 8.86
CA PHE A 587 -17.67 5.79 10.01
C PHE A 587 -18.45 7.05 9.64
N VAL A 588 -19.77 6.96 9.63
CA VAL A 588 -20.67 8.11 9.40
C VAL A 588 -21.40 8.42 10.70
N PRO A 589 -21.15 9.57 11.35
CA PRO A 589 -21.81 9.92 12.61
C PRO A 589 -23.34 9.83 12.53
N PRO A 590 -24.02 9.46 13.65
CA PRO A 590 -25.47 9.33 13.69
C PRO A 590 -26.16 10.71 13.75
N GLU A 591 -25.92 11.53 12.74
CA GLU A 591 -26.53 12.83 12.52
C GLU A 591 -27.53 12.78 11.38
N ARG A 592 -28.75 13.32 11.59
CA ARG A 592 -29.81 13.35 10.56
C ARG A 592 -29.34 13.96 9.23
N ALA A 593 -28.45 14.95 9.28
CA ALA A 593 -27.90 15.59 8.08
C ALA A 593 -27.00 14.64 7.23
N LEU A 594 -26.63 13.48 7.75
CA LEU A 594 -25.80 12.48 7.12
C LEU A 594 -26.57 11.19 6.77
N ASP A 595 -27.89 11.16 6.99
CA ASP A 595 -28.68 9.94 6.73
C ASP A 595 -28.71 9.58 5.24
N GLU A 596 -28.89 10.57 4.36
CA GLU A 596 -28.85 10.37 2.91
C GLU A 596 -27.45 9.93 2.45
N THR A 597 -26.40 10.49 3.03
CA THR A 597 -25.01 10.09 2.76
C THR A 597 -24.79 8.62 3.15
N PHE A 598 -25.28 8.22 4.31
CA PHE A 598 -25.18 6.83 4.78
C PHE A 598 -25.88 5.86 3.82
N ALA A 599 -27.12 6.18 3.44
CA ALA A 599 -27.90 5.37 2.50
C ALA A 599 -27.23 5.26 1.11
N VAL A 600 -26.62 6.34 0.63
CA VAL A 600 -25.88 6.33 -0.65
C VAL A 600 -24.62 5.46 -0.56
N LEU A 601 -23.88 5.53 0.54
CA LEU A 601 -22.69 4.68 0.76
C LEU A 601 -23.08 3.19 0.84
N GLU A 602 -24.17 2.88 1.53
CA GLU A 602 -24.73 1.53 1.58
C GLU A 602 -25.14 1.05 0.17
N HIS A 603 -25.85 1.88 -0.58
CA HIS A 603 -26.26 1.56 -1.96
C HIS A 603 -25.08 1.39 -2.91
N ALA A 604 -23.99 2.12 -2.71
CA ALA A 604 -22.74 1.96 -3.45
C ALA A 604 -21.99 0.64 -3.12
N GLY A 605 -22.54 -0.19 -2.24
CA GLY A 605 -22.06 -1.53 -1.95
C GLY A 605 -21.20 -1.67 -0.69
N LEU A 606 -21.20 -0.67 0.23
CA LEU A 606 -20.58 -0.86 1.54
C LEU A 606 -21.48 -1.71 2.43
N GLU A 607 -20.89 -2.72 3.07
CA GLU A 607 -21.61 -3.58 4.00
C GLU A 607 -21.60 -3.01 5.42
N HIS A 608 -22.67 -3.20 6.17
CA HIS A 608 -22.69 -2.83 7.59
C HIS A 608 -21.66 -3.65 8.37
N LEU A 609 -20.89 -2.95 9.22
CA LEU A 609 -19.95 -3.60 10.13
C LEU A 609 -20.63 -4.06 11.41
#